data_4e7c75201d2574bf306e60317f00aa4f
#
_entry.id   4e7c75201d2574bf306e60317f00aa4f
#
_cell.length_a   1.000
_cell.length_b   1.000
_cell.length_c   1.000
_cell.angle_alpha   90.00
_cell.angle_beta   90.00
_cell.angle_gamma   90.00
#
_symmetry.space_group_name_H-M   'P 1'
#
loop_
_entity.id
_entity.type
_entity.pdbx_description
1 polymer ?
#
loop_
_entity_poly.entity_id
_entity_poly.type
_entity_poly.pdbx_seq_one_letter_code
_entity_poly.pdbx_strand_id
1 'polypeptide(L)'
;MRFALTLMFLLTFSTLALAQDKPDAKPAAPTMSVADKFEAERIPRNSKIYIAHFLAEGEKDTGFANYLAAAIRKKNVPVILVNDDKDADFVISGSADQKGAGAVKKIFLGDFRKTTSASIVVTNTRTGIVAFADSSHRDSANRGMRSSAEKLAKYLKKKIEDDEKKAGK
;
A
#
# COMPACT_ATOMS: atom_id res chain seq x y z
N MET A 1 53.85 -10.67 -59.85
CA MET A 1 53.20 -11.95 -60.29
C MET A 1 51.78 -11.95 -59.69
N ARG A 2 50.84 -11.98 -60.59
CA ARG A 2 49.38 -11.91 -60.39
C ARG A 2 48.86 -13.27 -59.91
N PHE A 3 47.96 -13.28 -58.94
CA PHE A 3 46.90 -14.30 -58.87
C PHE A 3 45.67 -13.69 -58.28
N ALA A 4 44.70 -13.47 -59.14
CA ALA A 4 43.32 -13.17 -58.79
C ALA A 4 42.65 -14.47 -58.31
N LEU A 5 42.00 -14.44 -57.16
CA LEU A 5 41.08 -15.48 -56.72
C LEU A 5 39.70 -14.86 -56.48
N THR A 6 38.86 -15.10 -57.50
CA THR A 6 37.47 -14.76 -57.52
C THR A 6 36.70 -15.73 -56.61
N LEU A 7 36.23 -15.31 -55.46
CA LEU A 7 35.37 -16.16 -54.62
C LEU A 7 33.92 -15.69 -54.80
N MET A 8 33.16 -16.51 -55.49
CA MET A 8 31.74 -16.38 -55.79
C MET A 8 30.94 -16.74 -54.53
N PHE A 9 30.35 -15.73 -53.87
CA PHE A 9 29.53 -15.93 -52.69
C PHE A 9 28.10 -16.22 -53.15
N LEU A 10 27.69 -17.48 -53.05
CA LEU A 10 26.31 -17.90 -53.27
C LEU A 10 25.44 -17.43 -52.11
N LEU A 11 24.59 -16.44 -52.34
CA LEU A 11 23.55 -16.01 -51.40
C LEU A 11 22.40 -17.04 -51.39
N THR A 12 22.40 -17.90 -50.40
CA THR A 12 21.22 -18.71 -50.08
C THR A 12 20.29 -17.85 -49.21
N PHE A 13 19.22 -17.38 -49.78
CA PHE A 13 18.10 -16.77 -49.08
C PHE A 13 17.38 -17.83 -48.25
N SER A 14 17.69 -17.92 -46.96
CA SER A 14 16.89 -18.66 -46.00
C SER A 14 15.71 -17.79 -45.62
N THR A 15 14.52 -18.11 -46.09
CA THR A 15 13.26 -17.55 -45.62
C THR A 15 13.03 -17.96 -44.18
N LEU A 16 13.34 -17.05 -43.24
CA LEU A 16 12.97 -17.19 -41.84
C LEU A 16 11.48 -16.96 -41.78
N ALA A 17 10.69 -18.02 -41.62
CA ALA A 17 9.29 -17.93 -41.24
C ALA A 17 9.21 -17.29 -39.87
N LEU A 18 8.77 -16.03 -39.79
CA LEU A 18 8.35 -15.40 -38.56
C LEU A 18 7.12 -16.15 -38.01
N ALA A 19 7.36 -17.05 -37.06
CA ALA A 19 6.31 -17.52 -36.19
C ALA A 19 5.79 -16.27 -35.44
N GLN A 20 4.63 -15.77 -35.81
CA GLN A 20 3.89 -14.79 -35.00
C GLN A 20 3.52 -15.48 -33.70
N ASP A 21 4.30 -15.20 -32.66
CA ASP A 21 3.90 -15.47 -31.28
C ASP A 21 2.57 -14.76 -31.07
N LYS A 22 1.53 -15.56 -30.95
CA LYS A 22 0.20 -15.12 -30.54
C LYS A 22 0.38 -14.51 -29.15
N PRO A 23 0.07 -13.23 -28.92
CA PRO A 23 0.17 -12.69 -27.57
C PRO A 23 -0.69 -13.55 -26.65
N ASP A 24 -0.07 -14.20 -25.69
CA ASP A 24 -0.74 -14.92 -24.61
C ASP A 24 -1.79 -13.97 -24.03
N ALA A 25 -3.05 -14.28 -24.27
CA ALA A 25 -4.15 -13.54 -23.69
C ALA A 25 -4.01 -13.66 -22.17
N LYS A 26 -3.52 -12.57 -21.54
CA LYS A 26 -3.51 -12.43 -20.10
C LYS A 26 -4.89 -12.87 -19.60
N PRO A 27 -4.97 -13.83 -18.66
CA PRO A 27 -6.25 -14.30 -18.17
C PRO A 27 -7.07 -13.10 -17.75
N ALA A 28 -8.25 -12.92 -18.35
CA ALA A 28 -9.17 -11.86 -17.98
C ALA A 28 -9.44 -12.00 -16.48
N ALA A 29 -9.13 -10.98 -15.70
CA ALA A 29 -9.45 -10.96 -14.29
C ALA A 29 -10.95 -11.25 -14.15
N PRO A 30 -11.37 -12.14 -13.23
CA PRO A 30 -12.76 -12.48 -13.06
C PRO A 30 -13.57 -11.20 -12.84
N THR A 31 -14.57 -10.97 -13.68
CA THR A 31 -15.45 -9.80 -13.58
C THR A 31 -16.33 -10.00 -12.35
N MET A 32 -15.91 -9.42 -11.22
CA MET A 32 -16.71 -9.44 -10.00
C MET A 32 -17.98 -8.65 -10.18
N SER A 33 -19.09 -9.17 -9.67
CA SER A 33 -20.36 -8.41 -9.64
C SER A 33 -20.22 -7.18 -8.73
N VAL A 34 -21.05 -6.17 -8.90
CA VAL A 34 -21.03 -4.97 -8.05
C VAL A 34 -21.29 -5.32 -6.58
N ALA A 35 -22.14 -6.31 -6.32
CA ALA A 35 -22.42 -6.81 -4.98
C ALA A 35 -21.22 -7.50 -4.36
N ASP A 36 -20.52 -8.37 -5.11
CA ASP A 36 -19.30 -9.05 -4.64
C ASP A 36 -18.18 -8.05 -4.35
N LYS A 37 -18.06 -7.01 -5.17
CA LYS A 37 -17.10 -5.94 -4.95
C LYS A 37 -17.40 -5.17 -3.67
N PHE A 38 -18.66 -4.82 -3.43
CA PHE A 38 -19.06 -4.13 -2.20
C PHE A 38 -18.75 -4.96 -0.95
N GLU A 39 -19.06 -6.26 -0.95
CA GLU A 39 -18.74 -7.14 0.18
C GLU A 39 -17.22 -7.29 0.36
N ALA A 40 -16.42 -7.31 -0.70
CA ALA A 40 -14.97 -7.39 -0.63
C ALA A 40 -14.31 -6.09 -0.11
N GLU A 41 -14.91 -4.93 -0.35
CA GLU A 41 -14.48 -3.62 0.14
C GLU A 41 -15.03 -3.27 1.54
N ARG A 42 -15.96 -4.06 2.06
CA ARG A 42 -16.56 -3.85 3.37
C ARG A 42 -15.64 -4.39 4.47
N ILE A 43 -15.54 -3.63 5.56
CA ILE A 43 -14.84 -4.05 6.78
C ILE A 43 -15.90 -4.29 7.87
N PRO A 44 -16.28 -5.56 8.14
CA PRO A 44 -17.24 -5.88 9.19
C PRO A 44 -16.73 -5.55 10.59
N ARG A 45 -17.62 -5.33 11.55
CA ARG A 45 -17.24 -5.25 12.97
C ARG A 45 -16.56 -6.54 13.41
N ASN A 46 -15.66 -6.40 14.37
CA ASN A 46 -14.92 -7.51 14.96
C ASN A 46 -14.08 -8.30 13.95
N SER A 47 -13.84 -7.73 12.75
CA SER A 47 -12.86 -8.30 11.82
C SER A 47 -11.49 -8.38 12.48
N LYS A 48 -10.80 -9.47 12.23
CA LYS A 48 -9.42 -9.68 12.68
C LYS A 48 -8.47 -8.89 11.77
N ILE A 49 -7.68 -8.01 12.36
CA ILE A 49 -6.75 -7.14 11.64
C ILE A 49 -5.33 -7.36 12.12
N TYR A 50 -4.45 -7.64 11.18
CA TYR A 50 -3.01 -7.61 11.36
C TYR A 50 -2.45 -6.27 10.92
N ILE A 51 -1.52 -5.71 11.71
CA ILE A 51 -0.82 -4.47 11.35
C ILE A 51 0.61 -4.83 10.96
N ALA A 52 0.92 -4.70 9.68
CA ALA A 52 2.25 -4.93 9.14
C ALA A 52 3.26 -3.86 9.59
N HIS A 53 4.55 -4.13 9.41
CA HIS A 53 5.60 -3.15 9.66
C HIS A 53 5.46 -1.96 8.69
N PHE A 54 5.67 -0.76 9.22
CA PHE A 54 5.65 0.48 8.45
C PHE A 54 7.09 0.91 8.18
N LEU A 55 7.45 0.91 6.91
CA LEU A 55 8.78 1.30 6.49
C LEU A 55 8.83 2.79 6.12
N ALA A 56 9.93 3.45 6.49
CA ALA A 56 10.29 4.77 5.96
C ALA A 56 11.19 4.62 4.73
N GLU A 57 11.54 5.72 4.11
CA GLU A 57 12.59 5.78 3.08
C GLU A 57 13.86 5.08 3.59
N GLY A 58 14.37 4.08 2.86
CA GLY A 58 15.52 3.26 3.25
C GLY A 58 15.18 2.03 4.10
N GLU A 59 13.96 1.50 4.00
CA GLU A 59 13.51 0.24 4.63
C GLU A 59 13.62 0.19 6.16
N LYS A 60 13.74 1.34 6.81
CA LYS A 60 13.83 1.41 8.26
C LYS A 60 12.44 1.35 8.89
N ASP A 61 12.22 0.40 9.80
CA ASP A 61 10.98 0.34 10.59
C ASP A 61 10.82 1.61 11.43
N THR A 62 9.68 2.25 11.27
CA THR A 62 9.36 3.51 11.95
C THR A 62 8.72 3.32 13.33
N GLY A 63 8.35 2.09 13.67
CA GLY A 63 7.54 1.79 14.85
C GLY A 63 6.11 2.35 14.80
N PHE A 64 5.67 2.85 13.63
CA PHE A 64 4.33 3.43 13.47
C PHE A 64 3.22 2.42 13.74
N ALA A 65 3.45 1.13 13.46
CA ALA A 65 2.51 0.04 13.76
C ALA A 65 2.07 0.05 15.24
N ASN A 66 3.01 0.29 16.17
CA ASN A 66 2.72 0.37 17.59
C ASN A 66 1.85 1.58 17.95
N TYR A 67 2.11 2.75 17.33
CA TYR A 67 1.27 3.94 17.52
C TYR A 67 -0.13 3.71 16.96
N LEU A 68 -0.25 3.03 15.82
CA LEU A 68 -1.53 2.72 15.19
C LEU A 68 -2.33 1.72 16.04
N ALA A 69 -1.71 0.65 16.52
CA ALA A 69 -2.34 -0.32 17.42
C ALA A 69 -2.87 0.35 18.70
N ALA A 70 -2.06 1.20 19.32
CA ALA A 70 -2.47 1.97 20.50
C ALA A 70 -3.63 2.93 20.19
N ALA A 71 -3.61 3.58 19.02
CA ALA A 71 -4.66 4.49 18.59
C ALA A 71 -5.98 3.76 18.29
N ILE A 72 -5.94 2.58 17.66
CA ILE A 72 -7.09 1.71 17.41
C ILE A 72 -7.80 1.37 18.72
N ARG A 73 -7.04 0.94 19.73
CA ARG A 73 -7.56 0.66 21.07
C ARG A 73 -8.13 1.91 21.74
N LYS A 74 -7.38 3.01 21.74
CA LYS A 74 -7.81 4.29 22.35
C LYS A 74 -9.09 4.86 21.75
N LYS A 75 -9.29 4.70 20.43
CA LYS A 75 -10.47 5.20 19.72
C LYS A 75 -11.63 4.20 19.70
N ASN A 76 -11.47 3.05 20.36
CA ASN A 76 -12.47 1.99 20.35
C ASN A 76 -12.92 1.66 18.93
N VAL A 77 -11.96 1.43 18.03
CA VAL A 77 -12.25 0.93 16.69
C VAL A 77 -12.78 -0.51 16.83
N PRO A 78 -13.94 -0.84 16.24
CA PRO A 78 -14.58 -2.14 16.47
C PRO A 78 -13.93 -3.26 15.66
N VAL A 79 -12.67 -3.58 15.97
CA VAL A 79 -11.85 -4.61 15.33
C VAL A 79 -11.07 -5.42 16.37
N ILE A 80 -10.62 -6.61 16.00
CA ILE A 80 -9.76 -7.47 16.82
C ILE A 80 -8.36 -7.42 16.23
N LEU A 81 -7.39 -6.93 17.01
CA LEU A 81 -5.99 -6.95 16.58
C LEU A 81 -5.39 -8.33 16.80
N VAL A 82 -4.78 -8.90 15.77
CA VAL A 82 -4.07 -10.18 15.79
C VAL A 82 -2.58 -9.96 15.53
N ASN A 83 -1.74 -10.91 15.98
CA ASN A 83 -0.29 -10.82 15.86
C ASN A 83 0.28 -11.57 14.65
N ASP A 84 -0.55 -12.37 13.98
CA ASP A 84 -0.17 -13.17 12.81
C ASP A 84 -1.08 -12.77 11.63
N ASP A 85 -0.48 -12.59 10.46
CA ASP A 85 -1.20 -12.25 9.23
C ASP A 85 -2.08 -13.41 8.74
N LYS A 86 -1.72 -14.66 9.08
CA LYS A 86 -2.49 -15.86 8.74
C LYS A 86 -3.84 -15.92 9.44
N ASP A 87 -3.95 -15.30 10.61
CA ASP A 87 -5.18 -15.24 11.39
C ASP A 87 -6.05 -14.03 11.04
N ALA A 88 -5.57 -13.17 10.14
CA ALA A 88 -6.21 -11.90 9.83
C ALA A 88 -7.19 -11.98 8.68
N ASP A 89 -8.36 -11.33 8.83
CA ASP A 89 -9.30 -11.08 7.74
C ASP A 89 -8.81 -9.92 6.86
N PHE A 90 -8.09 -8.96 7.47
CA PHE A 90 -7.52 -7.80 6.80
C PHE A 90 -6.11 -7.53 7.29
N VAL A 91 -5.27 -7.01 6.39
CA VAL A 91 -3.93 -6.51 6.70
C VAL A 91 -3.91 -5.00 6.53
N ILE A 92 -3.41 -4.29 7.54
CA ILE A 92 -3.05 -2.87 7.42
C ILE A 92 -1.57 -2.78 7.08
N SER A 93 -1.26 -2.21 5.94
CA SER A 93 0.08 -1.86 5.51
C SER A 93 0.16 -0.36 5.20
N GLY A 94 1.35 0.14 4.93
CA GLY A 94 1.52 1.54 4.54
C GLY A 94 2.92 2.06 4.79
N SER A 95 3.03 3.38 4.78
CA SER A 95 4.27 4.07 5.06
C SER A 95 4.08 5.11 6.16
N ALA A 96 5.14 5.37 6.90
CA ALA A 96 5.17 6.47 7.85
C ALA A 96 6.56 7.09 7.86
N ASP A 97 6.64 8.40 7.69
CA ASP A 97 7.89 9.14 7.65
C ASP A 97 7.80 10.38 8.54
N GLN A 98 8.93 10.71 9.16
CA GLN A 98 9.08 11.91 9.97
C GLN A 98 10.30 12.68 9.51
N LYS A 99 10.08 13.74 8.74
CA LYS A 99 11.14 14.63 8.25
C LYS A 99 11.31 15.83 9.18
N GLY A 100 12.54 16.07 9.62
CA GLY A 100 12.90 17.30 10.33
C GLY A 100 13.05 18.46 9.34
N ALA A 101 12.92 19.69 9.82
CA ALA A 101 13.26 20.87 9.02
C ALA A 101 14.72 20.77 8.56
N GLY A 102 14.97 21.02 7.26
CA GLY A 102 16.31 21.01 6.68
C GLY A 102 17.25 21.98 7.39
N ALA A 103 18.56 21.73 7.32
CA ALA A 103 19.59 22.53 8.01
C ALA A 103 19.44 24.05 7.74
N VAL A 104 19.14 24.43 6.50
CA VAL A 104 18.95 25.84 6.10
C VAL A 104 17.76 26.47 6.84
N LYS A 105 16.60 25.76 6.92
CA LYS A 105 15.42 26.26 7.65
C LYS A 105 15.68 26.39 9.14
N LYS A 106 16.43 25.45 9.74
CA LYS A 106 16.79 25.52 11.16
C LYS A 106 17.68 26.72 11.47
N ILE A 107 18.70 26.96 10.63
CA ILE A 107 19.71 28.01 10.87
C ILE A 107 19.17 29.39 10.57
N PHE A 108 18.47 29.56 9.43
CA PHE A 108 18.06 30.90 8.96
C PHE A 108 16.67 31.34 9.41
N LEU A 109 15.75 30.38 9.64
CA LEU A 109 14.36 30.71 9.95
C LEU A 109 13.94 30.26 11.36
N GLY A 110 14.82 29.63 12.12
CA GLY A 110 14.48 29.10 13.46
C GLY A 110 13.36 28.04 13.43
N ASP A 111 13.10 27.42 12.27
CA ASP A 111 12.03 26.46 12.13
C ASP A 111 12.54 25.04 12.45
N PHE A 112 12.19 24.56 13.64
CA PHE A 112 12.53 23.23 14.13
C PHE A 112 11.38 22.24 13.99
N ARG A 113 10.32 22.57 13.22
CA ARG A 113 9.15 21.71 13.10
C ARG A 113 9.51 20.41 12.39
N LYS A 114 8.96 19.34 12.91
CA LYS A 114 9.01 18.03 12.25
C LYS A 114 7.69 17.79 11.53
N THR A 115 7.78 17.43 10.28
CA THR A 115 6.62 17.03 9.49
C THR A 115 6.50 15.51 9.52
N THR A 116 5.31 15.03 9.81
CA THR A 116 4.99 13.59 9.78
C THR A 116 3.98 13.32 8.69
N SER A 117 4.31 12.42 7.80
CA SER A 117 3.40 11.86 6.80
C SER A 117 3.20 10.39 7.10
N ALA A 118 1.96 9.94 7.15
CA ALA A 118 1.64 8.52 7.30
C ALA A 118 0.47 8.17 6.39
N SER A 119 0.55 7.01 5.75
CA SER A 119 -0.51 6.43 4.94
C SER A 119 -0.79 5.00 5.40
N ILE A 120 -2.05 4.60 5.31
CA ILE A 120 -2.48 3.23 5.54
C ILE A 120 -3.28 2.72 4.36
N VAL A 121 -3.13 1.44 4.09
CA VAL A 121 -3.93 0.66 3.14
C VAL A 121 -4.43 -0.57 3.89
N VAL A 122 -5.72 -0.81 3.86
CA VAL A 122 -6.36 -1.98 4.47
C VAL A 122 -6.79 -2.91 3.35
N THR A 123 -6.19 -4.07 3.29
CA THR A 123 -6.42 -5.07 2.24
C THR A 123 -7.11 -6.30 2.81
N ASN A 124 -8.14 -6.77 2.17
CA ASN A 124 -8.79 -8.03 2.49
C ASN A 124 -7.87 -9.19 2.13
N THR A 125 -7.52 -10.05 3.09
CA THR A 125 -6.54 -11.14 2.90
C THR A 125 -7.02 -12.20 1.94
N ARG A 126 -8.34 -12.44 1.89
CA ARG A 126 -8.94 -13.47 1.04
C ARG A 126 -9.04 -13.06 -0.42
N THR A 127 -9.37 -11.78 -0.68
CA THR A 127 -9.63 -11.30 -2.05
C THR A 127 -8.52 -10.46 -2.63
N GLY A 128 -7.57 -9.97 -1.80
CA GLY A 128 -6.55 -9.00 -2.19
C GLY A 128 -7.09 -7.60 -2.50
N ILE A 129 -8.39 -7.35 -2.28
CA ILE A 129 -9.01 -6.07 -2.57
C ILE A 129 -8.72 -5.07 -1.46
N VAL A 130 -8.40 -3.84 -1.86
CA VAL A 130 -8.22 -2.72 -0.93
C VAL A 130 -9.60 -2.26 -0.44
N ALA A 131 -9.88 -2.51 0.84
CA ALA A 131 -11.12 -2.13 1.48
C ALA A 131 -11.13 -0.65 1.95
N PHE A 132 -9.93 -0.13 2.28
CA PHE A 132 -9.78 1.25 2.75
C PHE A 132 -8.35 1.74 2.52
N ALA A 133 -8.20 3.00 2.17
CA ALA A 133 -6.91 3.69 2.13
C ALA A 133 -7.09 5.14 2.58
N ASP A 134 -6.16 5.63 3.38
CA ASP A 134 -6.17 7.03 3.83
C ASP A 134 -4.77 7.49 4.23
N SER A 135 -4.60 8.80 4.33
CA SER A 135 -3.33 9.42 4.68
C SER A 135 -3.50 10.55 5.71
N SER A 136 -2.43 10.80 6.43
CA SER A 136 -2.36 11.88 7.41
C SER A 136 -1.05 12.63 7.25
N HIS A 137 -1.16 13.94 7.11
CA HIS A 137 -0.03 14.86 7.14
C HIS A 137 -0.14 15.76 8.37
N ARG A 138 0.95 15.93 9.11
CA ARG A 138 1.00 16.72 10.33
C ARG A 138 2.29 17.50 10.46
N ASP A 139 2.16 18.80 10.65
CA ASP A 139 3.24 19.68 11.04
C ASP A 139 3.26 19.80 12.57
N SER A 140 4.04 18.93 13.22
CA SER A 140 4.11 18.90 14.67
C SER A 140 5.50 18.54 15.15
N ALA A 141 6.04 19.35 16.06
CA ALA A 141 7.37 19.14 16.61
C ALA A 141 7.48 17.85 17.45
N ASN A 142 6.45 17.48 18.22
CA ASN A 142 6.61 16.48 19.30
C ASN A 142 5.61 15.31 19.27
N ARG A 143 4.55 15.34 18.44
CA ARG A 143 3.48 14.34 18.50
C ARG A 143 3.02 13.84 17.11
N GLY A 144 3.80 14.08 16.07
CA GLY A 144 3.39 13.82 14.69
C GLY A 144 2.92 12.38 14.44
N MET A 145 3.73 11.37 14.80
CA MET A 145 3.39 9.95 14.59
C MET A 145 2.13 9.54 15.35
N ARG A 146 2.05 9.85 16.66
CA ARG A 146 0.87 9.54 17.48
C ARG A 146 -0.39 10.24 16.95
N SER A 147 -0.29 11.53 16.61
CA SER A 147 -1.41 12.31 16.08
C SER A 147 -1.89 11.78 14.73
N SER A 148 -0.96 11.37 13.86
CA SER A 148 -1.28 10.74 12.58
C SER A 148 -1.97 9.39 12.77
N ALA A 149 -1.47 8.55 13.68
CA ALA A 149 -2.08 7.28 14.02
C ALA A 149 -3.51 7.46 14.57
N GLU A 150 -3.71 8.43 15.47
CA GLU A 150 -5.05 8.72 16.03
C GLU A 150 -6.04 9.21 14.96
N LYS A 151 -5.57 10.02 13.99
CA LYS A 151 -6.38 10.46 12.86
C LYS A 151 -6.78 9.29 11.97
N LEU A 152 -5.82 8.46 11.61
CA LEU A 152 -6.06 7.29 10.75
C LEU A 152 -6.97 6.26 11.43
N ALA A 153 -6.77 5.99 12.72
CA ALA A 153 -7.67 5.13 13.50
C ALA A 153 -9.12 5.69 13.56
N LYS A 154 -9.29 7.02 13.68
CA LYS A 154 -10.61 7.64 13.62
C LYS A 154 -11.28 7.45 12.26
N TYR A 155 -10.52 7.56 11.18
CA TYR A 155 -11.06 7.37 9.83
C TYR A 155 -11.42 5.92 9.56
N LEU A 156 -10.59 4.98 10.00
CA LEU A 156 -10.90 3.55 9.94
C LEU A 156 -12.19 3.23 10.71
N LYS A 157 -12.35 3.77 11.92
CA LYS A 157 -13.59 3.62 12.69
C LYS A 157 -14.80 4.10 11.91
N LYS A 158 -14.71 5.32 11.34
CA LYS A 158 -15.80 5.89 10.53
C LYS A 158 -16.13 5.01 9.32
N LYS A 159 -15.11 4.49 8.61
CA LYS A 159 -15.32 3.58 7.48
C LYS A 159 -16.15 2.35 7.90
N ILE A 160 -15.78 1.70 9.00
CA ILE A 160 -16.50 0.52 9.52
C ILE A 160 -17.95 0.87 9.87
N GLU A 161 -18.17 1.99 10.57
CA GLU A 161 -19.50 2.46 10.94
C GLU A 161 -20.38 2.81 9.71
N ASP A 162 -19.77 3.39 8.67
CA ASP A 162 -20.46 3.73 7.42
C ASP A 162 -20.77 2.46 6.60
N ASP A 163 -19.89 1.48 6.60
CA ASP A 163 -20.11 0.17 5.95
C ASP A 163 -21.27 -0.59 6.58
N GLU A 164 -21.41 -0.55 7.90
CA GLU A 164 -22.55 -1.14 8.61
C GLU A 164 -23.87 -0.50 8.23
N LYS A 165 -23.90 0.83 8.21
CA LYS A 165 -25.10 1.57 7.82
C LYS A 165 -25.56 1.25 6.40
N LYS A 166 -24.61 0.99 5.49
CA LYS A 166 -24.91 0.59 4.12
C LYS A 166 -25.41 -0.84 4.00
N ALA A 167 -24.88 -1.74 4.84
CA ALA A 167 -25.26 -3.15 4.84
C ALA A 167 -26.63 -3.41 5.51
N GLY A 168 -27.07 -2.51 6.40
CA GLY A 168 -28.36 -2.58 7.08
C GLY A 168 -29.54 -1.93 6.32
N LYS A 169 -29.29 -1.45 5.09
CA LYS A 169 -30.31 -0.92 4.17
C LYS A 169 -30.56 -1.91 3.05
#